data_dadfa5766138d73610f4a9b5c9c85b6e
#
_entry.id   dadfa5766138d73610f4a9b5c9c85b6e
#
_cell.length_a   1.000
_cell.length_b   1.000
_cell.length_c   1.000
_cell.angle_alpha   90.00
_cell.angle_beta   90.00
_cell.angle_gamma   90.00
#
_symmetry.space_group_name_H-M   'P 1'
#
loop_
_entity.id
_entity.type
_entity.pdbx_description
1 polymer ?
#
loop_
_entity_poly.entity_id
_entity_poly.type
_entity_poly.pdbx_seq_one_letter_code
_entity_poly.pdbx_strand_id
1 'polypeptide(L)'
;LVVKLFQEHFELDTVPGRLALGILIFQDIWVIVAILIQPNLQNPELSLIAMSFLGIILLSLFTVIIALSFVGRAFTWIAKTPEMTLLGALAWCFAVVFVGVNMDNIFLATYGKNYHMAVGSGMAALIAGASIANLPSSTEIITKVATVKDFFITLFFVALGISIPMPESIDVVVVAVVLAVLAILARQFIFFPLFYWTGVDQRNAQVSSIRLAQISEFGLVIAFLGVKLGHLSPALTSSVIFAFVITALATPLMYGRAYEIHGWMRPLLEKFGFKAPPELAPDERKGYKLALLGFHRDASSLLYNLSQIDPELLQETLVIDFNVALHESIRQTGATVKYGDLANPETLHHLGLNQCQVIVCTIPDDLLRGIANKALVHVVREMAPNAVIIANAIATHEIRAVYEAGADYVYLNRFEAAWTLQ
;
A
#
# COMPACT_ATOMS: atom_id res chain seq x y z
N LEU A 1 0.30 10.07 1.72
CA LEU A 1 -0.96 10.10 0.98
C LEU A 1 -1.18 8.80 0.18
N VAL A 2 -0.21 8.35 -0.65
CA VAL A 2 -0.32 7.16 -1.50
C VAL A 2 -0.69 5.90 -0.72
N VAL A 3 0.00 5.61 0.39
CA VAL A 3 -0.32 4.46 1.25
C VAL A 3 -1.75 4.52 1.77
N LYS A 4 -2.21 5.72 2.14
CA LYS A 4 -3.59 5.92 2.61
C LYS A 4 -4.61 5.61 1.51
N LEU A 5 -4.36 6.03 0.26
CA LEU A 5 -5.21 5.67 -0.88
C LEU A 5 -5.27 4.15 -1.09
N PHE A 6 -4.14 3.45 -1.06
CA PHE A 6 -4.13 1.98 -1.13
C PHE A 6 -4.89 1.33 0.03
N GLN A 7 -4.82 1.89 1.25
CA GLN A 7 -5.58 1.42 2.40
C GLN A 7 -7.08 1.66 2.23
N GLU A 8 -7.48 2.86 1.82
CA GLU A 8 -8.90 3.23 1.61
C GLU A 8 -9.55 2.39 0.50
N HIS A 9 -8.79 2.03 -0.53
CA HIS A 9 -9.24 1.15 -1.60
C HIS A 9 -8.99 -0.34 -1.33
N PHE A 10 -8.42 -0.69 -0.16
CA PHE A 10 -8.10 -2.07 0.23
C PHE A 10 -7.23 -2.84 -0.78
N GLU A 11 -6.36 -2.11 -1.47
CA GLU A 11 -5.49 -2.63 -2.52
C GLU A 11 -4.04 -2.84 -2.06
N LEU A 12 -3.73 -2.76 -0.75
CA LEU A 12 -2.36 -2.96 -0.24
C LEU A 12 -1.81 -4.35 -0.58
N ASP A 13 -2.67 -5.37 -0.55
CA ASP A 13 -2.27 -6.76 -0.81
C ASP A 13 -2.24 -7.11 -2.31
N THR A 14 -2.66 -6.19 -3.18
CA THR A 14 -2.55 -6.35 -4.63
C THR A 14 -1.09 -6.25 -5.09
N VAL A 15 -0.79 -6.73 -6.31
CA VAL A 15 0.56 -6.58 -6.88
C VAL A 15 0.97 -5.11 -6.94
N PRO A 16 0.15 -4.16 -7.46
CA PRO A 16 0.47 -2.74 -7.42
C PRO A 16 0.68 -2.18 -6.02
N GLY A 17 -0.13 -2.58 -5.04
CA GLY A 17 -0.02 -2.12 -3.66
C GLY A 17 1.30 -2.53 -3.01
N ARG A 18 1.69 -3.79 -3.14
CA ARG A 18 2.95 -4.31 -2.59
C ARG A 18 4.18 -3.69 -3.25
N LEU A 19 4.15 -3.50 -4.57
CA LEU A 19 5.23 -2.80 -5.30
C LEU A 19 5.36 -1.35 -4.84
N ALA A 20 4.24 -0.64 -4.76
CA ALA A 20 4.22 0.75 -4.32
C ALA A 20 4.76 0.86 -2.88
N LEU A 21 4.31 -0.01 -1.96
CA LEU A 21 4.79 -0.01 -0.58
C LEU A 21 6.30 -0.28 -0.50
N GLY A 22 6.81 -1.25 -1.26
CA GLY A 22 8.24 -1.56 -1.31
C GLY A 22 9.08 -0.36 -1.80
N ILE A 23 8.63 0.33 -2.84
CA ILE A 23 9.31 1.55 -3.34
C ILE A 23 9.25 2.69 -2.33
N LEU A 24 8.13 2.91 -1.67
CA LEU A 24 8.00 3.97 -0.67
C LEU A 24 8.96 3.73 0.51
N ILE A 25 9.05 2.50 1.03
CA ILE A 25 10.00 2.13 2.08
C ILE A 25 11.44 2.35 1.61
N PHE A 26 11.76 1.94 0.39
CA PHE A 26 13.09 2.15 -0.18
C PHE A 26 13.43 3.64 -0.34
N GLN A 27 12.47 4.45 -0.77
CA GLN A 27 12.64 5.90 -0.85
C GLN A 27 12.88 6.54 0.51
N ASP A 28 12.19 6.09 1.56
CA ASP A 28 12.37 6.60 2.92
C ASP A 28 13.80 6.33 3.43
N ILE A 29 14.38 5.17 3.11
CA ILE A 29 15.79 4.87 3.40
C ILE A 29 16.72 5.86 2.70
N TRP A 30 16.48 6.16 1.41
CA TRP A 30 17.28 7.13 0.67
C TRP A 30 17.14 8.57 1.18
N VAL A 31 15.95 8.94 1.64
CA VAL A 31 15.72 10.23 2.30
C VAL A 31 16.62 10.38 3.52
N ILE A 32 16.73 9.34 4.34
CA ILE A 32 17.60 9.32 5.50
C ILE A 32 19.06 9.56 5.09
N VAL A 33 19.52 8.84 4.07
CA VAL A 33 20.88 9.02 3.53
C VAL A 33 21.08 10.46 3.03
N ALA A 34 20.10 11.02 2.31
CA ALA A 34 20.15 12.38 1.81
C ALA A 34 20.25 13.42 2.94
N ILE A 35 19.41 13.28 3.98
CA ILE A 35 19.43 14.19 5.15
C ILE A 35 20.77 14.12 5.91
N LEU A 36 21.41 12.96 5.97
CA LEU A 36 22.72 12.80 6.59
C LEU A 36 23.86 13.45 5.79
N ILE A 37 23.79 13.35 4.46
CA ILE A 37 24.84 13.87 3.58
C ILE A 37 24.67 15.38 3.39
N GLN A 38 23.43 15.88 3.38
CA GLN A 38 23.12 17.28 3.03
C GLN A 38 23.88 18.33 3.83
N PRO A 39 24.09 18.24 5.16
CA PRO A 39 24.88 19.21 5.92
C PRO A 39 26.35 19.26 5.49
N ASN A 40 26.88 18.17 4.97
CA ASN A 40 28.27 17.98 4.60
C ASN A 40 28.55 18.23 3.11
N LEU A 41 27.55 18.67 2.31
CA LEU A 41 27.71 18.88 0.86
C LEU A 41 28.69 19.97 0.51
N GLN A 42 28.84 20.99 1.36
CA GLN A 42 29.77 22.11 1.11
C GLN A 42 31.23 21.74 1.40
N ASN A 43 31.46 20.91 2.42
CA ASN A 43 32.76 20.37 2.78
C ASN A 43 32.63 18.88 3.09
N PRO A 44 32.67 18.01 2.07
CA PRO A 44 32.43 16.58 2.25
C PRO A 44 33.65 15.94 2.94
N GLU A 45 33.64 15.92 4.26
CA GLU A 45 34.55 15.11 5.05
C GLU A 45 34.03 13.71 5.23
N LEU A 46 34.64 12.74 4.56
CA LEU A 46 34.24 11.32 4.61
C LEU A 46 34.23 10.79 6.05
N SER A 47 35.12 11.32 6.91
CA SER A 47 35.19 10.98 8.34
C SER A 47 33.90 11.35 9.08
N LEU A 48 33.34 12.54 8.85
CA LEU A 48 32.11 13.01 9.50
C LEU A 48 30.89 12.19 9.04
N ILE A 49 30.83 11.92 7.75
CA ILE A 49 29.75 11.06 7.18
C ILE A 49 29.83 9.65 7.79
N ALA A 50 31.03 9.06 7.85
CA ALA A 50 31.24 7.75 8.45
C ALA A 50 30.86 7.70 9.93
N MET A 51 31.20 8.76 10.70
CA MET A 51 30.82 8.87 12.11
C MET A 51 29.32 9.00 12.31
N SER A 52 28.62 9.76 11.46
CA SER A 52 27.15 9.84 11.50
C SER A 52 26.50 8.48 11.22
N PHE A 53 26.98 7.71 10.24
CA PHE A 53 26.51 6.34 10.01
C PHE A 53 26.80 5.40 11.18
N LEU A 54 27.98 5.52 11.79
CA LEU A 54 28.34 4.76 13.00
C LEU A 54 27.39 5.11 14.15
N GLY A 55 27.03 6.39 14.33
CA GLY A 55 26.05 6.83 15.30
C GLY A 55 24.68 6.17 15.11
N ILE A 56 24.20 6.06 13.86
CA ILE A 56 22.95 5.37 13.54
C ILE A 56 23.03 3.88 13.91
N ILE A 57 24.13 3.22 13.55
CA ILE A 57 24.32 1.80 13.86
C ILE A 57 24.35 1.57 15.37
N LEU A 58 25.08 2.39 16.10
CA LEU A 58 25.18 2.30 17.56
C LEU A 58 23.83 2.57 18.22
N LEU A 59 23.11 3.61 17.80
CA LEU A 59 21.78 3.91 18.32
C LEU A 59 20.80 2.78 18.02
N SER A 60 20.82 2.24 16.81
CA SER A 60 19.95 1.11 16.42
C SER A 60 20.23 -0.13 17.26
N LEU A 61 21.49 -0.51 17.42
CA LEU A 61 21.89 -1.65 18.22
C LEU A 61 21.47 -1.47 19.69
N PHE A 62 21.78 -0.31 20.27
CA PHE A 62 21.41 0.03 21.64
C PHE A 62 19.89 -0.02 21.85
N THR A 63 19.14 0.60 20.93
CA THR A 63 17.69 0.66 20.97
C THR A 63 17.04 -0.73 20.88
N VAL A 64 17.52 -1.58 19.95
CA VAL A 64 17.03 -2.96 19.80
C VAL A 64 17.34 -3.80 21.04
N ILE A 65 18.55 -3.70 21.62
CA ILE A 65 18.92 -4.42 22.83
C ILE A 65 17.97 -4.04 24.00
N ILE A 66 17.72 -2.74 24.20
CA ILE A 66 16.82 -2.28 25.26
C ILE A 66 15.37 -2.69 24.96
N ALA A 67 14.94 -2.60 23.70
CA ALA A 67 13.59 -2.99 23.28
C ALA A 67 13.31 -4.46 23.62
N LEU A 68 14.23 -5.35 23.27
CA LEU A 68 14.09 -6.79 23.53
C LEU A 68 14.23 -7.15 25.03
N SER A 69 15.13 -6.46 25.74
CA SER A 69 15.45 -6.82 27.15
C SER A 69 14.45 -6.23 28.14
N PHE A 70 14.08 -4.99 27.98
CA PHE A 70 13.29 -4.22 28.96
C PHE A 70 11.91 -3.82 28.43
N VAL A 71 11.86 -3.18 27.25
CA VAL A 71 10.63 -2.60 26.70
C VAL A 71 9.58 -3.67 26.45
N GLY A 72 9.98 -4.84 25.92
CA GLY A 72 9.07 -5.96 25.69
C GLY A 72 8.37 -6.42 26.98
N ARG A 73 9.11 -6.52 28.09
CA ARG A 73 8.52 -6.86 29.40
C ARG A 73 7.63 -5.75 29.94
N ALA A 74 8.05 -4.48 29.77
CA ALA A 74 7.25 -3.33 30.19
C ALA A 74 5.92 -3.28 29.43
N PHE A 75 5.94 -3.51 28.11
CA PHE A 75 4.73 -3.53 27.30
C PHE A 75 3.78 -4.68 27.66
N THR A 76 4.26 -5.87 27.99
CA THR A 76 3.37 -6.95 28.47
C THR A 76 2.67 -6.62 29.77
N TRP A 77 3.30 -5.80 30.63
CA TRP A 77 2.67 -5.32 31.87
C TRP A 77 1.71 -4.15 31.61
N ILE A 78 2.07 -3.24 30.69
CA ILE A 78 1.31 -2.03 30.33
C ILE A 78 0.11 -2.38 29.43
N ALA A 79 0.19 -3.43 28.61
CA ALA A 79 -0.86 -3.83 27.65
C ALA A 79 -2.22 -4.17 28.27
N LYS A 80 -2.32 -4.18 29.60
CA LYS A 80 -3.60 -4.34 30.31
C LYS A 80 -4.55 -3.14 30.14
N THR A 81 -4.01 -1.98 29.76
CA THR A 81 -4.76 -0.73 29.54
C THR A 81 -4.35 -0.10 28.23
N PRO A 82 -5.28 0.04 27.25
CA PRO A 82 -5.00 0.54 25.91
C PRO A 82 -4.34 1.93 25.87
N GLU A 83 -4.71 2.81 26.80
CA GLU A 83 -4.18 4.18 26.91
C GLU A 83 -2.70 4.17 27.32
N MET A 84 -2.33 3.26 28.20
CA MET A 84 -0.94 3.10 28.65
C MET A 84 -0.05 2.54 27.55
N THR A 85 -0.57 1.71 26.68
CA THR A 85 0.17 1.19 25.52
C THR A 85 0.58 2.33 24.58
N LEU A 86 -0.33 3.26 24.29
CA LEU A 86 -0.03 4.44 23.48
C LEU A 86 1.02 5.35 24.14
N LEU A 87 0.81 5.68 25.43
CA LEU A 87 1.75 6.53 26.18
C LEU A 87 3.13 5.88 26.27
N GLY A 88 3.19 4.58 26.50
CA GLY A 88 4.44 3.81 26.52
C GLY A 88 5.19 3.86 25.17
N ALA A 89 4.47 3.72 24.06
CA ALA A 89 5.06 3.81 22.71
C ALA A 89 5.61 5.22 22.42
N LEU A 90 4.86 6.26 22.78
CA LEU A 90 5.30 7.64 22.63
C LEU A 90 6.50 7.97 23.53
N ALA A 91 6.43 7.55 24.80
CA ALA A 91 7.53 7.75 25.76
C ALA A 91 8.82 7.06 25.27
N TRP A 92 8.70 5.84 24.76
CA TRP A 92 9.82 5.14 24.15
C TRP A 92 10.39 5.90 22.95
N CYS A 93 9.53 6.35 22.03
CA CYS A 93 9.93 7.14 20.89
C CYS A 93 10.69 8.40 21.29
N PHE A 94 10.16 9.19 22.22
CA PHE A 94 10.80 10.39 22.72
C PHE A 94 12.11 10.11 23.46
N ALA A 95 12.20 9.02 24.21
CA ALA A 95 13.45 8.63 24.89
C ALA A 95 14.56 8.31 23.88
N VAL A 96 14.26 7.54 22.82
CA VAL A 96 15.24 7.23 21.77
C VAL A 96 15.62 8.48 20.97
N VAL A 97 14.65 9.34 20.65
CA VAL A 97 14.92 10.63 19.99
C VAL A 97 15.84 11.51 20.86
N PHE A 98 15.56 11.60 22.14
CA PHE A 98 16.38 12.37 23.08
C PHE A 98 17.82 11.85 23.12
N VAL A 99 18.00 10.54 23.22
CA VAL A 99 19.34 9.92 23.21
C VAL A 99 20.04 10.17 21.87
N GLY A 100 19.36 9.94 20.72
CA GLY A 100 19.94 10.11 19.41
C GLY A 100 20.41 11.53 19.11
N VAL A 101 19.56 12.51 19.40
CA VAL A 101 19.87 13.93 19.18
C VAL A 101 21.00 14.43 20.10
N ASN A 102 21.03 13.95 21.34
CA ASN A 102 22.05 14.35 22.32
C ASN A 102 23.26 13.42 22.36
N MET A 103 23.44 12.54 21.42
CA MET A 103 24.49 11.54 21.42
C MET A 103 25.89 12.17 21.50
N ASP A 104 26.15 13.25 20.77
CA ASP A 104 27.39 13.99 20.84
C ASP A 104 27.67 14.62 22.22
N ASN A 105 26.63 15.17 22.85
CA ASN A 105 26.76 15.75 24.20
C ASN A 105 27.03 14.65 25.24
N ILE A 106 26.41 13.46 25.06
CA ILE A 106 26.61 12.31 25.96
C ILE A 106 28.06 11.81 25.84
N PHE A 107 28.58 11.67 24.60
CA PHE A 107 29.97 11.26 24.39
C PHE A 107 30.97 12.35 24.86
N LEU A 108 30.68 13.62 24.63
CA LEU A 108 31.49 14.72 25.13
C LEU A 108 31.59 14.73 26.65
N ALA A 109 30.45 14.54 27.34
CA ALA A 109 30.40 14.47 28.80
C ALA A 109 31.14 13.23 29.36
N THR A 110 31.11 12.10 28.64
CA THR A 110 31.67 10.82 29.09
C THR A 110 33.15 10.68 28.75
N TYR A 111 33.57 11.09 27.55
CA TYR A 111 34.91 10.84 26.99
C TYR A 111 35.68 12.13 26.69
N GLY A 112 35.10 13.31 26.89
CA GLY A 112 35.75 14.59 26.65
C GLY A 112 36.00 14.91 25.16
N LYS A 113 35.39 14.18 24.22
CA LYS A 113 35.57 14.37 22.78
C LYS A 113 34.21 14.40 22.09
N ASN A 114 34.07 15.28 21.10
CA ASN A 114 32.93 15.29 20.20
C ASN A 114 33.24 14.41 18.97
N TYR A 115 32.40 13.38 18.75
CA TYR A 115 32.59 12.41 17.66
C TYR A 115 31.70 12.69 16.46
N HIS A 116 30.79 13.68 16.53
CA HIS A 116 29.81 13.98 15.47
C HIS A 116 28.91 12.79 15.10
N MET A 117 28.44 12.06 16.13
CA MET A 117 27.60 10.87 15.99
C MET A 117 26.11 11.17 16.24
N ALA A 118 25.72 12.45 16.45
CA ALA A 118 24.34 12.81 16.70
C ALA A 118 23.43 12.36 15.55
N VAL A 119 22.30 11.73 15.91
CA VAL A 119 21.32 11.22 14.97
C VAL A 119 20.14 12.18 14.90
N GLY A 120 19.73 12.58 13.71
CA GLY A 120 18.58 13.46 13.52
C GLY A 120 17.29 12.87 14.12
N SER A 121 16.40 13.75 14.63
CA SER A 121 15.18 13.37 15.36
C SER A 121 14.27 12.41 14.57
N GLY A 122 14.09 12.63 13.26
CA GLY A 122 13.28 11.78 12.42
C GLY A 122 13.84 10.36 12.29
N MET A 123 15.19 10.25 12.13
CA MET A 123 15.86 8.95 12.08
C MET A 123 15.80 8.22 13.42
N ALA A 124 16.02 8.92 14.50
CA ALA A 124 15.92 8.34 15.84
C ALA A 124 14.49 7.85 16.13
N ALA A 125 13.45 8.60 15.71
CA ALA A 125 12.06 8.17 15.82
C ALA A 125 11.76 6.91 14.98
N LEU A 126 12.32 6.82 13.75
CA LEU A 126 12.20 5.62 12.92
C LEU A 126 12.84 4.40 13.57
N ILE A 127 14.05 4.54 14.12
CA ILE A 127 14.75 3.49 14.88
C ILE A 127 13.91 3.03 16.08
N ALA A 128 13.32 3.98 16.83
CA ALA A 128 12.45 3.67 17.95
C ALA A 128 11.25 2.83 17.52
N GLY A 129 10.54 3.24 16.47
CA GLY A 129 9.39 2.51 15.93
C GLY A 129 9.77 1.11 15.43
N ALA A 130 10.85 1.00 14.65
CA ALA A 130 11.36 -0.27 14.14
C ALA A 130 11.74 -1.25 15.27
N SER A 131 12.29 -0.75 16.37
CA SER A 131 12.71 -1.58 17.52
C SER A 131 11.54 -2.26 18.25
N ILE A 132 10.35 -1.65 18.25
CA ILE A 132 9.15 -2.19 18.88
C ILE A 132 8.21 -2.92 17.91
N ALA A 133 8.47 -2.84 16.61
CA ALA A 133 7.62 -3.43 15.57
C ALA A 133 7.51 -4.95 15.67
N ASN A 134 8.53 -5.62 16.16
CA ASN A 134 8.58 -7.09 16.31
C ASN A 134 8.18 -7.60 17.71
N LEU A 135 7.71 -6.71 18.60
CA LEU A 135 7.22 -7.12 19.90
C LEU A 135 5.85 -7.81 19.81
N PRO A 136 5.51 -8.74 20.71
CA PRO A 136 4.19 -9.41 20.70
C PRO A 136 3.00 -8.44 20.75
N SER A 137 3.17 -7.26 21.37
CA SER A 137 2.16 -6.21 21.49
C SER A 137 2.13 -5.25 20.28
N SER A 138 2.88 -5.49 19.23
CA SER A 138 3.04 -4.56 18.09
C SER A 138 1.71 -4.24 17.41
N THR A 139 0.83 -5.22 17.20
CA THR A 139 -0.47 -5.02 16.57
C THR A 139 -1.35 -4.04 17.35
N GLU A 140 -1.36 -4.14 18.68
CA GLU A 140 -2.09 -3.22 19.54
C GLU A 140 -1.49 -1.82 19.49
N ILE A 141 -0.16 -1.70 19.55
CA ILE A 141 0.57 -0.44 19.43
C ILE A 141 0.22 0.23 18.09
N ILE A 142 0.30 -0.50 16.97
CA ILE A 142 0.00 0.02 15.64
C ILE A 142 -1.42 0.57 15.56
N THR A 143 -2.40 -0.17 16.06
CA THR A 143 -3.81 0.24 16.04
C THR A 143 -4.04 1.54 16.83
N LYS A 144 -3.43 1.68 18.01
CA LYS A 144 -3.59 2.87 18.87
C LYS A 144 -2.82 4.08 18.33
N VAL A 145 -1.60 3.86 17.84
CA VAL A 145 -0.77 4.92 17.25
C VAL A 145 -1.37 5.43 15.93
N ALA A 146 -2.08 4.59 15.18
CA ALA A 146 -2.68 4.98 13.90
C ALA A 146 -3.61 6.20 14.04
N THR A 147 -4.48 6.23 15.04
CA THR A 147 -5.41 7.36 15.27
C THR A 147 -4.65 8.66 15.56
N VAL A 148 -3.61 8.58 16.40
CA VAL A 148 -2.79 9.74 16.76
C VAL A 148 -1.95 10.20 15.58
N LYS A 149 -1.42 9.26 14.82
CA LYS A 149 -0.68 9.51 13.58
C LYS A 149 -1.55 10.30 12.58
N ASP A 150 -2.78 9.89 12.34
CA ASP A 150 -3.68 10.56 11.37
C ASP A 150 -4.01 11.99 11.81
N PHE A 151 -4.19 12.24 13.12
CA PHE A 151 -4.33 13.58 13.68
C PHE A 151 -3.09 14.44 13.40
N PHE A 152 -1.90 13.96 13.73
CA PHE A 152 -0.66 14.70 13.50
C PHE A 152 -0.34 14.91 12.02
N ILE A 153 -0.66 13.96 11.16
CA ILE A 153 -0.53 14.11 9.70
C ILE A 153 -1.45 15.25 9.22
N THR A 154 -2.70 15.28 9.67
CA THR A 154 -3.63 16.35 9.32
C THR A 154 -3.10 17.71 9.80
N LEU A 155 -2.66 17.79 11.06
CA LEU A 155 -2.08 19.01 11.62
C LEU A 155 -0.84 19.47 10.85
N PHE A 156 0.04 18.53 10.46
CA PHE A 156 1.20 18.80 9.63
C PHE A 156 0.82 19.41 8.27
N PHE A 157 -0.15 18.83 7.58
CA PHE A 157 -0.59 19.37 6.29
C PHE A 157 -1.29 20.72 6.42
N VAL A 158 -2.03 20.96 7.49
CA VAL A 158 -2.63 22.28 7.78
C VAL A 158 -1.50 23.31 8.05
N ALA A 159 -0.54 22.97 8.89
CA ALA A 159 0.61 23.83 9.19
C ALA A 159 1.44 24.12 7.94
N LEU A 160 1.66 23.09 7.10
CA LEU A 160 2.33 23.24 5.81
C LEU A 160 1.55 24.19 4.91
N GLY A 161 0.23 24.00 4.78
CA GLY A 161 -0.64 24.86 3.96
C GLY A 161 -0.60 26.34 4.39
N ILE A 162 -0.61 26.60 5.70
CA ILE A 162 -0.49 27.95 6.24
C ILE A 162 0.92 28.54 5.97
N SER A 163 1.94 27.69 5.94
CA SER A 163 3.33 28.11 5.73
C SER A 163 3.68 28.35 4.25
N ILE A 164 2.80 28.02 3.32
CA ILE A 164 3.04 28.25 1.88
C ILE A 164 3.02 29.76 1.63
N PRO A 165 4.15 30.37 1.22
CA PRO A 165 4.15 31.79 0.86
C PRO A 165 3.33 31.99 -0.42
N MET A 166 2.64 33.13 -0.52
CA MET A 166 2.06 33.53 -1.81
C MET A 166 3.17 33.57 -2.86
N PRO A 167 2.91 33.08 -4.11
CA PRO A 167 3.95 33.11 -5.14
C PRO A 167 4.35 34.56 -5.46
N GLU A 168 5.62 34.89 -5.25
CA GLU A 168 6.14 36.23 -5.47
C GLU A 168 6.16 36.61 -6.96
N SER A 169 6.20 35.62 -7.84
CA SER A 169 6.21 35.80 -9.30
C SER A 169 5.56 34.62 -10.02
N ILE A 170 5.20 34.86 -11.27
CA ILE A 170 4.68 33.80 -12.16
C ILE A 170 5.73 32.70 -12.40
N ASP A 171 7.02 33.04 -12.34
CA ASP A 171 8.13 32.12 -12.56
C ASP A 171 8.15 30.99 -11.50
N VAL A 172 7.81 31.32 -10.26
CA VAL A 172 7.71 30.32 -9.17
C VAL A 172 6.64 29.29 -9.51
N VAL A 173 5.50 29.71 -10.06
CA VAL A 173 4.41 28.82 -10.46
C VAL A 173 4.81 27.98 -11.67
N VAL A 174 5.44 28.59 -12.67
CA VAL A 174 5.93 27.87 -13.86
C VAL A 174 6.94 26.78 -13.46
N VAL A 175 7.91 27.13 -12.63
CA VAL A 175 8.89 26.14 -12.13
C VAL A 175 8.20 25.04 -11.34
N ALA A 176 7.21 25.37 -10.51
CA ALA A 176 6.43 24.39 -9.76
C ALA A 176 5.69 23.39 -10.67
N VAL A 177 5.04 23.87 -11.72
CA VAL A 177 4.36 23.03 -12.71
C VAL A 177 5.36 22.14 -13.44
N VAL A 178 6.48 22.70 -13.87
CA VAL A 178 7.55 21.92 -14.53
C VAL A 178 8.07 20.81 -13.62
N LEU A 179 8.35 21.12 -12.33
CA LEU A 179 8.80 20.15 -11.35
C LEU A 179 7.75 19.06 -11.10
N ALA A 180 6.47 19.43 -11.01
CA ALA A 180 5.38 18.46 -10.84
C ALA A 180 5.28 17.50 -12.04
N VAL A 181 5.31 18.04 -13.26
CA VAL A 181 5.28 17.24 -14.48
C VAL A 181 6.51 16.33 -14.57
N LEU A 182 7.70 16.85 -14.30
CA LEU A 182 8.94 16.06 -14.30
C LEU A 182 8.89 14.94 -13.25
N ALA A 183 8.33 15.20 -12.07
CA ALA A 183 8.17 14.19 -11.03
C ALA A 183 7.24 13.05 -11.48
N ILE A 184 6.07 13.38 -12.07
CA ILE A 184 5.12 12.39 -12.60
C ILE A 184 5.77 11.59 -13.73
N LEU A 185 6.43 12.26 -14.68
CA LEU A 185 7.11 11.60 -15.81
C LEU A 185 8.26 10.71 -15.33
N ALA A 186 9.06 11.17 -14.37
CA ALA A 186 10.15 10.37 -13.80
C ALA A 186 9.64 9.05 -13.20
N ARG A 187 8.45 9.05 -12.56
CA ARG A 187 7.83 7.82 -12.06
C ARG A 187 7.52 6.85 -13.21
N GLN A 188 6.99 7.35 -14.31
CA GLN A 188 6.68 6.52 -15.48
C GLN A 188 7.96 5.99 -16.16
N PHE A 189 8.96 6.84 -16.37
CA PHE A 189 10.17 6.46 -17.09
C PHE A 189 11.17 5.63 -16.26
N ILE A 190 11.09 5.69 -14.93
CA ILE A 190 12.01 4.96 -14.05
C ILE A 190 11.32 3.72 -13.47
N PHE A 191 10.16 3.88 -12.81
CA PHE A 191 9.55 2.78 -12.08
C PHE A 191 8.83 1.79 -12.98
N PHE A 192 8.15 2.26 -14.02
CA PHE A 192 7.50 1.35 -14.95
C PHE A 192 8.48 0.36 -15.61
N PRO A 193 9.58 0.81 -16.26
CA PRO A 193 10.55 -0.12 -16.82
C PRO A 193 11.22 -1.00 -15.76
N LEU A 194 11.53 -0.43 -14.59
CA LEU A 194 12.12 -1.19 -13.48
C LEU A 194 11.21 -2.35 -13.07
N PHE A 195 9.93 -2.11 -12.83
CA PHE A 195 8.97 -3.15 -12.49
C PHE A 195 8.80 -4.18 -13.61
N TYR A 196 8.71 -3.72 -14.85
CA TYR A 196 8.58 -4.58 -16.01
C TYR A 196 9.78 -5.54 -16.14
N TRP A 197 11.00 -5.03 -16.02
CA TRP A 197 12.21 -5.85 -16.12
C TRP A 197 12.43 -6.79 -14.91
N THR A 198 11.82 -6.52 -13.79
CA THR A 198 11.81 -7.46 -12.66
C THR A 198 10.77 -8.57 -12.81
N GLY A 199 10.07 -8.64 -13.95
CA GLY A 199 9.12 -9.71 -14.26
C GLY A 199 7.67 -9.41 -13.88
N VAL A 200 7.37 -8.17 -13.49
CA VAL A 200 5.99 -7.73 -13.28
C VAL A 200 5.33 -7.50 -14.64
N ASP A 201 4.10 -7.93 -14.81
CA ASP A 201 3.35 -7.72 -16.03
C ASP A 201 3.18 -6.22 -16.34
N GLN A 202 3.05 -5.90 -17.63
CA GLN A 202 2.98 -4.53 -18.15
C GLN A 202 1.91 -3.68 -17.42
N ARG A 203 0.72 -4.27 -17.19
CA ARG A 203 -0.42 -3.57 -16.57
C ARG A 203 -0.12 -3.22 -15.12
N ASN A 204 0.26 -4.20 -14.29
CA ASN A 204 0.56 -3.98 -12.88
C ASN A 204 1.79 -3.08 -12.69
N ALA A 205 2.81 -3.20 -13.53
CA ALA A 205 3.98 -2.33 -13.53
C ALA A 205 3.59 -0.87 -13.77
N GLN A 206 2.74 -0.62 -14.78
CA GLN A 206 2.34 0.73 -15.12
C GLN A 206 1.36 1.34 -14.12
N VAL A 207 0.34 0.57 -13.69
CA VAL A 207 -0.61 1.01 -12.66
C VAL A 207 0.12 1.39 -11.36
N SER A 208 1.10 0.59 -10.94
CA SER A 208 1.94 0.91 -9.78
C SER A 208 2.68 2.25 -9.96
N SER A 209 3.25 2.48 -11.14
CA SER A 209 3.99 3.71 -11.45
C SER A 209 3.08 4.94 -11.47
N ILE A 210 1.86 4.82 -12.02
CA ILE A 210 0.86 5.90 -12.05
C ILE A 210 0.42 6.25 -10.62
N ARG A 211 0.18 5.25 -9.78
CA ARG A 211 -0.26 5.43 -8.40
C ARG A 211 0.82 6.03 -7.49
N LEU A 212 2.09 5.93 -7.87
CA LEU A 212 3.23 6.55 -7.19
C LEU A 212 3.52 8.00 -7.64
N ALA A 213 2.64 8.66 -8.37
CA ALA A 213 2.89 9.95 -9.03
C ALA A 213 3.25 11.11 -8.08
N GLN A 214 2.89 11.03 -6.80
CA GLN A 214 3.12 12.09 -5.82
C GLN A 214 4.60 12.28 -5.48
N ILE A 215 5.03 13.54 -5.30
CA ILE A 215 6.29 13.88 -4.64
C ILE A 215 6.18 13.48 -3.17
N SER A 216 7.25 12.88 -2.61
CA SER A 216 7.28 12.51 -1.19
C SER A 216 7.28 13.75 -0.28
N GLU A 217 6.53 13.67 0.83
CA GLU A 217 6.56 14.69 1.89
C GLU A 217 7.97 14.90 2.48
N PHE A 218 8.80 13.90 2.48
CA PHE A 218 10.19 14.04 2.90
C PHE A 218 11.03 14.90 1.95
N GLY A 219 10.61 15.03 0.69
CA GLY A 219 11.20 16.00 -0.25
C GLY A 219 11.10 17.43 0.27
N LEU A 220 10.00 17.76 0.96
CA LEU A 220 9.84 19.07 1.61
C LEU A 220 10.81 19.24 2.78
N VAL A 221 11.02 18.20 3.58
CA VAL A 221 11.98 18.22 4.70
C VAL A 221 13.38 18.50 4.18
N ILE A 222 13.80 17.83 3.09
CA ILE A 222 15.08 18.06 2.42
C ILE A 222 15.17 19.48 1.88
N ALA A 223 14.09 20.00 1.28
CA ALA A 223 14.06 21.38 0.76
C ALA A 223 14.20 22.42 1.88
N PHE A 224 13.45 22.28 2.99
CA PHE A 224 13.57 23.18 4.15
C PHE A 224 14.97 23.14 4.78
N LEU A 225 15.55 21.95 4.92
CA LEU A 225 16.91 21.81 5.40
C LEU A 225 17.90 22.46 4.44
N GLY A 226 17.65 22.33 3.12
CA GLY A 226 18.44 22.98 2.08
C GLY A 226 18.46 24.51 2.16
N VAL A 227 17.31 25.13 2.48
CA VAL A 227 17.24 26.57 2.75
C VAL A 227 18.04 26.94 4.00
N LYS A 228 17.84 26.21 5.10
CA LYS A 228 18.51 26.43 6.36
C LYS A 228 20.05 26.37 6.23
N LEU A 229 20.53 25.48 5.36
CA LEU A 229 21.95 25.28 5.07
C LEU A 229 22.48 26.19 3.94
N GLY A 230 21.63 27.03 3.34
CA GLY A 230 22.03 27.92 2.24
C GLY A 230 22.23 27.21 0.89
N HIS A 231 21.76 25.98 0.73
CA HIS A 231 21.87 25.20 -0.51
C HIS A 231 20.77 25.56 -1.53
N LEU A 232 19.60 26.00 -1.05
CA LEU A 232 18.45 26.35 -1.86
C LEU A 232 17.99 27.78 -1.60
N SER A 233 17.56 28.46 -2.64
CA SER A 233 16.91 29.77 -2.51
C SER A 233 15.47 29.60 -1.97
N PRO A 234 14.93 30.59 -1.25
CA PRO A 234 13.53 30.59 -0.82
C PRO A 234 12.54 30.42 -1.98
N ALA A 235 12.80 31.07 -3.12
CA ALA A 235 11.95 30.99 -4.31
C ALA A 235 11.88 29.56 -4.87
N LEU A 236 13.02 28.85 -4.96
CA LEU A 236 13.03 27.45 -5.42
C LEU A 236 12.31 26.54 -4.43
N THR A 237 12.45 26.78 -3.13
CA THR A 237 11.73 26.01 -2.10
C THR A 237 10.23 26.22 -2.21
N SER A 238 9.77 27.46 -2.45
CA SER A 238 8.35 27.75 -2.72
C SER A 238 7.87 26.97 -3.94
N SER A 239 8.66 26.92 -5.03
CA SER A 239 8.32 26.10 -6.21
C SER A 239 8.22 24.62 -5.90
N VAL A 240 9.08 24.05 -5.05
CA VAL A 240 9.03 22.66 -4.61
C VAL A 240 7.76 22.38 -3.78
N ILE A 241 7.37 23.30 -2.90
CA ILE A 241 6.14 23.20 -2.10
C ILE A 241 4.92 23.20 -3.03
N PHE A 242 4.84 24.14 -3.98
CA PHE A 242 3.74 24.15 -4.95
C PHE A 242 3.71 22.90 -5.83
N ALA A 243 4.88 22.39 -6.27
CA ALA A 243 4.95 21.14 -7.03
C ALA A 243 4.42 19.95 -6.20
N PHE A 244 4.76 19.90 -4.90
CA PHE A 244 4.19 18.91 -3.99
C PHE A 244 2.67 19.01 -3.92
N VAL A 245 2.11 20.22 -3.73
CA VAL A 245 0.66 20.43 -3.68
C VAL A 245 -0.01 20.00 -4.98
N ILE A 246 0.54 20.39 -6.14
CA ILE A 246 0.01 20.01 -7.46
C ILE A 246 -0.01 18.47 -7.59
N THR A 247 1.09 17.80 -7.27
CA THR A 247 1.15 16.33 -7.36
C THR A 247 0.26 15.65 -6.34
N ALA A 248 0.11 16.21 -5.12
CA ALA A 248 -0.78 15.68 -4.09
C ALA A 248 -2.26 15.78 -4.49
N LEU A 249 -2.66 16.85 -5.17
CA LEU A 249 -4.02 17.02 -5.69
C LEU A 249 -4.27 16.15 -6.94
N ALA A 250 -3.26 15.98 -7.79
CA ALA A 250 -3.36 15.14 -8.99
C ALA A 250 -3.41 13.64 -8.65
N THR A 251 -2.74 13.20 -7.58
CA THR A 251 -2.59 11.78 -7.24
C THR A 251 -3.91 11.04 -7.03
N PRO A 252 -4.91 11.50 -6.27
CA PRO A 252 -6.18 10.79 -6.15
C PRO A 252 -6.92 10.63 -7.48
N LEU A 253 -6.85 11.65 -8.36
CA LEU A 253 -7.45 11.60 -9.68
C LEU A 253 -6.76 10.58 -10.59
N MET A 254 -5.43 10.56 -10.56
CA MET A 254 -4.62 9.58 -11.30
C MET A 254 -4.78 8.17 -10.74
N TYR A 255 -4.89 8.04 -9.41
CA TYR A 255 -5.10 6.77 -8.74
C TYR A 255 -6.38 6.08 -9.19
N GLY A 256 -7.51 6.80 -9.15
CA GLY A 256 -8.81 6.27 -9.56
C GLY A 256 -8.92 5.91 -11.05
N ARG A 257 -8.15 6.62 -11.90
CA ARG A 257 -8.13 6.40 -13.36
C ARG A 257 -6.90 5.64 -13.87
N ALA A 258 -6.13 5.01 -12.97
CA ALA A 258 -4.86 4.38 -13.34
C ALA A 258 -5.01 3.30 -14.41
N TYR A 259 -6.09 2.53 -14.38
CA TYR A 259 -6.40 1.51 -15.38
C TYR A 259 -6.82 2.10 -16.73
N GLU A 260 -7.61 3.16 -16.75
CA GLU A 260 -7.99 3.89 -17.97
C GLU A 260 -6.75 4.51 -18.63
N ILE A 261 -5.88 5.15 -17.83
CA ILE A 261 -4.62 5.72 -18.30
C ILE A 261 -3.74 4.62 -18.90
N HIS A 262 -3.66 3.45 -18.26
CA HIS A 262 -2.95 2.29 -18.79
C HIS A 262 -3.54 1.86 -20.15
N GLY A 263 -4.86 1.69 -20.26
CA GLY A 263 -5.52 1.31 -21.52
C GLY A 263 -5.17 2.27 -22.65
N TRP A 264 -5.16 3.58 -22.38
CA TRP A 264 -4.79 4.60 -23.35
C TRP A 264 -3.29 4.56 -23.74
N MET A 265 -2.42 4.27 -22.78
CA MET A 265 -0.96 4.20 -23.01
C MET A 265 -0.48 2.85 -23.57
N ARG A 266 -1.26 1.79 -23.44
CA ARG A 266 -0.91 0.41 -23.85
C ARG A 266 -0.35 0.34 -25.28
N PRO A 267 -1.00 0.91 -26.32
CA PRO A 267 -0.49 0.82 -27.69
C PRO A 267 0.87 1.49 -27.87
N LEU A 268 1.13 2.56 -27.11
CA LEU A 268 2.42 3.23 -27.12
C LEU A 268 3.51 2.36 -26.47
N LEU A 269 3.21 1.73 -25.33
CA LEU A 269 4.14 0.85 -24.63
C LEU A 269 4.50 -0.37 -25.46
N GLU A 270 3.53 -0.98 -26.13
CA GLU A 270 3.75 -2.12 -27.02
C GLU A 270 4.66 -1.74 -28.21
N LYS A 271 4.50 -0.53 -28.74
CA LYS A 271 5.38 0.01 -29.78
C LYS A 271 6.82 0.19 -29.33
N PHE A 272 7.04 0.51 -28.05
CA PHE A 272 8.37 0.59 -27.43
C PHE A 272 8.94 -0.76 -26.98
N GLY A 273 8.25 -1.87 -27.26
CA GLY A 273 8.72 -3.22 -26.97
C GLY A 273 8.32 -3.74 -25.58
N PHE A 274 7.57 -2.98 -24.80
CA PHE A 274 6.98 -3.45 -23.55
C PHE A 274 5.72 -4.26 -23.89
N LYS A 275 5.88 -5.53 -24.17
CA LYS A 275 4.76 -6.40 -24.54
C LYS A 275 3.96 -6.72 -23.27
N ALA A 276 2.63 -6.64 -23.38
CA ALA A 276 1.78 -7.32 -22.41
C ALA A 276 2.15 -8.82 -22.43
N PRO A 277 2.11 -9.55 -21.29
CA PRO A 277 2.18 -11.00 -21.35
C PRO A 277 1.15 -11.42 -22.40
N PRO A 278 1.49 -12.41 -23.28
CA PRO A 278 0.52 -12.92 -24.22
C PRO A 278 -0.73 -13.17 -23.35
N GLU A 279 -1.84 -12.53 -23.74
CA GLU A 279 -3.14 -12.89 -23.17
C GLU A 279 -3.10 -14.39 -23.23
N LEU A 280 -3.08 -15.06 -22.06
CA LEU A 280 -3.20 -16.50 -22.03
C LEU A 280 -4.45 -16.71 -22.84
N ALA A 281 -4.25 -17.15 -24.09
CA ALA A 281 -5.35 -17.47 -24.97
C ALA A 281 -6.29 -18.25 -24.09
N PRO A 282 -7.55 -17.85 -23.92
CA PRO A 282 -8.45 -18.50 -23.02
C PRO A 282 -8.17 -19.97 -23.26
N ASP A 283 -7.81 -20.69 -22.19
CA ASP A 283 -7.43 -22.08 -22.31
C ASP A 283 -8.69 -22.75 -22.86
N GLU A 284 -8.86 -22.61 -24.18
CA GLU A 284 -10.06 -22.98 -24.96
C GLU A 284 -10.39 -24.48 -24.82
N ARG A 285 -9.52 -25.18 -24.07
CA ARG A 285 -9.59 -26.62 -23.86
C ARG A 285 -10.15 -27.05 -22.54
N LYS A 286 -10.38 -26.14 -21.56
CA LYS A 286 -11.09 -26.45 -20.32
C LYS A 286 -12.16 -25.39 -20.07
N GLY A 287 -13.38 -25.67 -20.50
CA GLY A 287 -14.55 -24.96 -19.99
C GLY A 287 -14.70 -25.27 -18.51
N TYR A 288 -14.65 -24.26 -17.66
CA TYR A 288 -14.94 -24.43 -16.24
C TYR A 288 -16.45 -24.52 -16.05
N LYS A 289 -16.91 -25.50 -15.26
CA LYS A 289 -18.32 -25.62 -14.93
C LYS A 289 -18.73 -24.68 -13.80
N LEU A 290 -17.83 -24.50 -12.83
CA LEU A 290 -18.06 -23.66 -11.66
C LEU A 290 -17.02 -22.53 -11.60
N ALA A 291 -17.48 -21.31 -11.34
CA ALA A 291 -16.60 -20.19 -11.03
C ALA A 291 -16.94 -19.62 -9.64
N LEU A 292 -15.91 -19.39 -8.83
CA LEU A 292 -16.01 -18.73 -7.53
C LEU A 292 -15.36 -17.32 -7.66
N LEU A 293 -16.17 -16.31 -7.43
CA LEU A 293 -15.72 -14.91 -7.45
C LEU A 293 -15.31 -14.49 -6.06
N GLY A 294 -13.99 -14.45 -5.85
CA GLY A 294 -13.32 -14.20 -4.58
C GLY A 294 -13.07 -15.47 -3.76
N PHE A 295 -12.03 -15.44 -2.94
CA PHE A 295 -11.68 -16.53 -2.06
C PHE A 295 -11.69 -16.09 -0.60
N HIS A 296 -12.78 -16.39 0.07
CA HIS A 296 -12.98 -16.13 1.50
C HIS A 296 -13.52 -17.39 2.19
N ARG A 297 -14.04 -17.28 3.40
CA ARG A 297 -14.51 -18.41 4.22
C ARG A 297 -15.48 -19.33 3.48
N ASP A 298 -16.45 -18.76 2.77
CA ASP A 298 -17.48 -19.53 2.04
C ASP A 298 -16.85 -20.31 0.88
N ALA A 299 -16.00 -19.65 0.08
CA ALA A 299 -15.28 -20.32 -1.01
C ALA A 299 -14.35 -21.41 -0.48
N SER A 300 -13.64 -21.17 0.62
CA SER A 300 -12.77 -22.17 1.25
C SER A 300 -13.56 -23.38 1.72
N SER A 301 -14.70 -23.17 2.39
CA SER A 301 -15.58 -24.23 2.85
C SER A 301 -16.19 -25.03 1.68
N LEU A 302 -16.58 -24.33 0.60
CA LEU A 302 -17.12 -24.95 -0.60
C LEU A 302 -16.07 -25.82 -1.31
N LEU A 303 -14.84 -25.31 -1.50
CA LEU A 303 -13.75 -26.10 -2.10
C LEU A 303 -13.38 -27.32 -1.26
N TYR A 304 -13.37 -27.18 0.07
CA TYR A 304 -13.15 -28.32 0.96
C TYR A 304 -14.24 -29.39 0.79
N ASN A 305 -15.52 -28.99 0.78
CA ASN A 305 -16.62 -29.93 0.58
C ASN A 305 -16.56 -30.58 -0.82
N LEU A 306 -16.28 -29.80 -1.87
CA LEU A 306 -16.12 -30.35 -3.22
C LEU A 306 -14.97 -31.35 -3.30
N SER A 307 -13.87 -31.13 -2.57
CA SER A 307 -12.76 -32.09 -2.54
C SER A 307 -13.16 -33.47 -1.96
N GLN A 308 -14.18 -33.50 -1.10
CA GLN A 308 -14.68 -34.74 -0.48
C GLN A 308 -15.81 -35.39 -1.28
N ILE A 309 -16.67 -34.58 -1.91
CA ILE A 309 -17.92 -35.08 -2.53
C ILE A 309 -17.74 -35.25 -4.04
N ASP A 310 -17.10 -34.31 -4.73
CA ASP A 310 -16.95 -34.29 -6.19
C ASP A 310 -15.60 -33.73 -6.62
N PRO A 311 -14.53 -34.53 -6.56
CA PRO A 311 -13.20 -34.12 -7.00
C PRO A 311 -13.11 -33.79 -8.50
N GLU A 312 -14.01 -34.30 -9.34
CA GLU A 312 -14.03 -34.01 -10.77
C GLU A 312 -14.52 -32.57 -11.00
N LEU A 313 -15.60 -32.17 -10.34
CA LEU A 313 -16.09 -30.80 -10.38
C LEU A 313 -15.08 -29.81 -9.79
N LEU A 314 -14.32 -30.21 -8.77
CA LEU A 314 -13.26 -29.38 -8.21
C LEU A 314 -12.18 -29.04 -9.24
N GLN A 315 -11.78 -29.99 -10.10
CA GLN A 315 -10.81 -29.75 -11.18
C GLN A 315 -11.37 -28.85 -12.30
N GLU A 316 -12.70 -28.79 -12.44
CA GLU A 316 -13.41 -27.92 -13.36
C GLU A 316 -13.87 -26.61 -12.71
N THR A 317 -13.36 -26.32 -11.48
CA THR A 317 -13.67 -25.10 -10.73
C THR A 317 -12.59 -24.04 -10.97
N LEU A 318 -13.03 -22.85 -11.35
CA LEU A 318 -12.21 -21.63 -11.46
C LEU A 318 -12.43 -20.75 -10.24
N VAL A 319 -11.37 -20.37 -9.56
CA VAL A 319 -11.40 -19.34 -8.51
C VAL A 319 -10.75 -18.05 -9.04
N ILE A 320 -11.44 -16.93 -8.91
CA ILE A 320 -10.94 -15.63 -9.30
C ILE A 320 -10.69 -14.82 -8.03
N ASP A 321 -9.44 -14.51 -7.76
CA ASP A 321 -9.07 -13.73 -6.58
C ASP A 321 -7.89 -12.80 -6.86
N PHE A 322 -7.95 -11.58 -6.30
CA PHE A 322 -6.87 -10.60 -6.44
C PHE A 322 -5.70 -10.85 -5.49
N ASN A 323 -5.89 -11.61 -4.42
CA ASN A 323 -4.85 -11.89 -3.42
C ASN A 323 -3.96 -13.06 -3.85
N VAL A 324 -2.86 -12.72 -4.51
CA VAL A 324 -1.89 -13.72 -5.03
C VAL A 324 -1.30 -14.59 -3.91
N ALA A 325 -1.27 -14.13 -2.67
CA ALA A 325 -0.77 -14.92 -1.55
C ALA A 325 -1.61 -16.19 -1.27
N LEU A 326 -2.89 -16.17 -1.64
CA LEU A 326 -3.80 -17.31 -1.48
C LEU A 326 -3.75 -18.29 -2.67
N HIS A 327 -3.19 -17.89 -3.81
CA HIS A 327 -3.23 -18.70 -5.03
C HIS A 327 -2.57 -20.06 -4.87
N GLU A 328 -1.48 -20.14 -4.13
CA GLU A 328 -0.81 -21.43 -3.91
C GLU A 328 -1.66 -22.35 -3.05
N SER A 329 -2.28 -21.84 -2.00
CA SER A 329 -3.20 -22.62 -1.16
C SER A 329 -4.42 -23.09 -1.94
N ILE A 330 -4.93 -22.26 -2.85
CA ILE A 330 -6.08 -22.63 -3.71
C ILE A 330 -5.67 -23.74 -4.68
N ARG A 331 -4.51 -23.65 -5.34
CA ARG A 331 -4.00 -24.70 -6.24
C ARG A 331 -3.82 -26.04 -5.54
N GLN A 332 -3.36 -26.00 -4.28
CA GLN A 332 -3.21 -27.24 -3.47
C GLN A 332 -4.52 -27.96 -3.20
N THR A 333 -5.67 -27.28 -3.28
CA THR A 333 -6.97 -27.94 -3.20
C THR A 333 -7.32 -28.74 -4.48
N GLY A 334 -6.71 -28.43 -5.62
CA GLY A 334 -7.01 -29.00 -6.93
C GLY A 334 -7.81 -28.06 -7.85
N ALA A 335 -8.29 -26.93 -7.36
CA ALA A 335 -8.98 -25.93 -8.16
C ALA A 335 -8.01 -25.07 -8.98
N THR A 336 -8.49 -24.56 -10.12
CA THR A 336 -7.74 -23.58 -10.91
C THR A 336 -7.96 -22.19 -10.33
N VAL A 337 -6.87 -21.42 -10.12
CA VAL A 337 -6.98 -20.03 -9.68
C VAL A 337 -6.40 -19.09 -10.71
N LYS A 338 -7.12 -18.01 -10.98
CA LYS A 338 -6.68 -16.89 -11.83
C LYS A 338 -6.71 -15.59 -11.03
N TYR A 339 -5.75 -14.73 -11.31
CA TYR A 339 -5.76 -13.37 -10.79
C TYR A 339 -6.88 -12.57 -11.45
N GLY A 340 -7.71 -11.93 -10.65
CA GLY A 340 -8.75 -11.03 -11.13
C GLY A 340 -9.22 -10.10 -10.04
N ASP A 341 -9.39 -8.83 -10.42
CA ASP A 341 -10.03 -7.83 -9.58
C ASP A 341 -11.52 -7.80 -9.94
N LEU A 342 -12.35 -8.17 -8.98
CA LEU A 342 -13.81 -8.25 -9.15
C LEU A 342 -14.45 -6.86 -9.38
N ALA A 343 -13.76 -5.79 -8.99
CA ALA A 343 -14.20 -4.43 -9.24
C ALA A 343 -13.93 -3.96 -10.67
N ASN A 344 -13.19 -4.75 -11.48
CA ASN A 344 -12.83 -4.39 -12.83
C ASN A 344 -13.51 -5.31 -13.86
N PRO A 345 -14.59 -4.86 -14.53
CA PRO A 345 -15.32 -5.65 -15.52
C PRO A 345 -14.44 -6.17 -16.67
N GLU A 346 -13.48 -5.38 -17.17
CA GLU A 346 -12.59 -5.80 -18.25
C GLU A 346 -11.76 -7.02 -17.85
N THR A 347 -11.32 -7.08 -16.59
CA THR A 347 -10.57 -8.24 -16.09
C THR A 347 -11.45 -9.50 -16.12
N LEU A 348 -12.72 -9.38 -15.72
CA LEU A 348 -13.66 -10.50 -15.69
C LEU A 348 -13.99 -11.03 -17.09
N HIS A 349 -14.05 -10.15 -18.11
CA HIS A 349 -14.33 -10.55 -19.50
C HIS A 349 -13.33 -11.57 -20.05
N HIS A 350 -12.05 -11.47 -19.67
CA HIS A 350 -10.98 -12.32 -20.18
C HIS A 350 -10.79 -13.63 -19.39
N LEU A 351 -11.59 -13.88 -18.35
CA LEU A 351 -11.41 -15.03 -17.47
C LEU A 351 -12.23 -16.26 -17.87
N GLY A 352 -13.07 -16.15 -18.90
CA GLY A 352 -13.85 -17.27 -19.43
C GLY A 352 -15.14 -17.57 -18.67
N LEU A 353 -15.70 -16.59 -17.96
CA LEU A 353 -16.95 -16.72 -17.20
C LEU A 353 -18.16 -17.07 -18.07
N ASN A 354 -18.15 -16.69 -19.34
CA ASN A 354 -19.20 -16.98 -20.31
C ASN A 354 -19.43 -18.47 -20.58
N GLN A 355 -18.46 -19.31 -20.23
CA GLN A 355 -18.55 -20.78 -20.40
C GLN A 355 -18.96 -21.50 -19.12
N CYS A 356 -19.00 -20.80 -17.98
CA CYS A 356 -19.37 -21.39 -16.71
C CYS A 356 -20.87 -21.69 -16.65
N GLN A 357 -21.22 -22.83 -16.05
CA GLN A 357 -22.62 -23.23 -15.80
C GLN A 357 -23.13 -22.56 -14.51
N VAL A 358 -22.26 -22.47 -13.50
CA VAL A 358 -22.59 -21.90 -12.20
C VAL A 358 -21.50 -20.88 -11.82
N ILE A 359 -21.91 -19.70 -11.36
CA ILE A 359 -21.03 -18.65 -10.87
C ILE A 359 -21.48 -18.26 -9.47
N VAL A 360 -20.56 -18.33 -8.50
CA VAL A 360 -20.86 -18.02 -7.10
C VAL A 360 -20.07 -16.79 -6.65
N CYS A 361 -20.77 -15.73 -6.29
CA CYS A 361 -20.18 -14.55 -5.64
C CYS A 361 -20.04 -14.86 -4.14
N THR A 362 -18.83 -15.21 -3.70
CA THR A 362 -18.59 -15.73 -2.36
C THR A 362 -18.11 -14.66 -1.36
N ILE A 363 -17.78 -13.46 -1.82
CA ILE A 363 -17.37 -12.37 -0.94
C ILE A 363 -18.57 -11.51 -0.56
N PRO A 364 -18.85 -11.33 0.74
CA PRO A 364 -19.92 -10.44 1.20
C PRO A 364 -19.55 -8.95 0.98
N ASP A 365 -20.57 -8.09 0.89
CA ASP A 365 -20.44 -6.68 0.53
C ASP A 365 -19.52 -5.87 1.46
N ASP A 366 -19.42 -6.22 2.75
CA ASP A 366 -18.54 -5.59 3.71
C ASP A 366 -17.05 -5.87 3.45
N LEU A 367 -16.75 -6.95 2.74
CA LEU A 367 -15.40 -7.35 2.33
C LEU A 367 -15.13 -7.08 0.84
N LEU A 368 -16.18 -6.98 0.03
CA LEU A 368 -16.07 -6.67 -1.39
C LEU A 368 -15.74 -5.18 -1.57
N ARG A 369 -14.67 -4.87 -2.28
CA ARG A 369 -14.15 -3.51 -2.40
C ARG A 369 -14.22 -3.02 -3.84
N GLY A 370 -14.52 -1.72 -3.97
CA GLY A 370 -14.63 -1.08 -5.27
C GLY A 370 -15.91 -1.38 -6.06
N ILE A 371 -16.66 -2.40 -5.67
CA ILE A 371 -17.93 -2.79 -6.27
C ILE A 371 -18.83 -3.41 -5.20
N ALA A 372 -20.15 -3.22 -5.29
CA ALA A 372 -21.12 -3.92 -4.45
C ALA A 372 -21.57 -5.22 -5.15
N ASN A 373 -22.01 -6.24 -4.39
CA ASN A 373 -22.51 -7.49 -4.94
C ASN A 373 -23.61 -7.29 -5.98
N LYS A 374 -24.50 -6.33 -5.76
CA LYS A 374 -25.51 -5.96 -6.75
C LYS A 374 -24.88 -5.58 -8.11
N ALA A 375 -23.85 -4.74 -8.12
CA ALA A 375 -23.20 -4.32 -9.36
C ALA A 375 -22.36 -5.45 -9.97
N LEU A 376 -21.67 -6.25 -9.13
CA LEU A 376 -20.92 -7.42 -9.58
C LEU A 376 -21.85 -8.45 -10.26
N VAL A 377 -22.99 -8.76 -9.66
CA VAL A 377 -24.00 -9.69 -10.23
C VAL A 377 -24.50 -9.17 -11.57
N HIS A 378 -24.77 -7.86 -11.68
CA HIS A 378 -25.21 -7.26 -12.93
C HIS A 378 -24.18 -7.44 -14.06
N VAL A 379 -22.91 -7.13 -13.77
CA VAL A 379 -21.79 -7.31 -14.70
C VAL A 379 -21.62 -8.78 -15.10
N VAL A 380 -21.67 -9.69 -14.13
CA VAL A 380 -21.55 -11.14 -14.38
C VAL A 380 -22.73 -11.66 -15.21
N ARG A 381 -23.95 -11.17 -14.97
CA ARG A 381 -25.14 -11.56 -15.76
C ARG A 381 -25.00 -11.10 -17.22
N GLU A 382 -24.45 -9.92 -17.49
CA GLU A 382 -24.18 -9.45 -18.85
C GLU A 382 -23.13 -10.35 -19.55
N MET A 383 -22.11 -10.80 -18.83
CA MET A 383 -21.05 -11.65 -19.38
C MET A 383 -21.45 -13.11 -19.57
N ALA A 384 -22.29 -13.63 -18.67
CA ALA A 384 -22.71 -15.04 -18.66
C ALA A 384 -24.25 -15.15 -18.54
N PRO A 385 -25.00 -14.82 -19.63
CA PRO A 385 -26.46 -14.74 -19.58
C PRO A 385 -27.15 -16.05 -19.19
N ASN A 386 -26.51 -17.18 -19.49
CA ASN A 386 -27.09 -18.54 -19.30
C ASN A 386 -26.57 -19.22 -18.01
N ALA A 387 -25.62 -18.63 -17.29
CA ALA A 387 -25.09 -19.22 -16.08
C ALA A 387 -26.06 -19.03 -14.91
N VAL A 388 -26.08 -20.01 -13.99
CA VAL A 388 -26.73 -19.85 -12.70
C VAL A 388 -25.86 -19.01 -11.81
N ILE A 389 -26.34 -17.84 -11.38
CA ILE A 389 -25.62 -16.92 -10.53
C ILE A 389 -26.12 -16.99 -9.10
N ILE A 390 -25.24 -17.40 -8.20
CA ILE A 390 -25.50 -17.48 -6.77
C ILE A 390 -24.72 -16.34 -6.09
N ALA A 391 -25.38 -15.52 -5.31
CA ALA A 391 -24.75 -14.38 -4.67
C ALA A 391 -24.97 -14.34 -3.16
N ASN A 392 -24.01 -13.79 -2.43
CA ASN A 392 -24.10 -13.55 -1.00
C ASN A 392 -24.82 -12.23 -0.72
N ALA A 393 -25.61 -12.17 0.36
CA ALA A 393 -26.10 -10.94 0.95
C ALA A 393 -25.83 -10.94 2.46
N ILE A 394 -25.58 -9.77 3.04
CA ILE A 394 -25.33 -9.62 4.49
C ILE A 394 -26.66 -9.40 5.22
N ALA A 395 -27.55 -8.62 4.64
CA ALA A 395 -28.80 -8.21 5.23
C ALA A 395 -30.00 -8.54 4.35
N THR A 396 -31.14 -8.79 4.98
CA THR A 396 -32.38 -9.18 4.29
C THR A 396 -32.91 -8.12 3.33
N HIS A 397 -32.61 -6.83 3.57
CA HIS A 397 -33.04 -5.74 2.69
C HIS A 397 -32.25 -5.69 1.37
N GLU A 398 -31.08 -6.31 1.30
CA GLU A 398 -30.23 -6.37 0.10
C GLU A 398 -30.69 -7.46 -0.88
N ILE A 399 -31.34 -8.51 -0.39
CA ILE A 399 -31.75 -9.70 -1.17
C ILE A 399 -32.48 -9.30 -2.44
N ARG A 400 -33.49 -8.45 -2.31
CA ARG A 400 -34.31 -8.01 -3.44
C ARG A 400 -33.47 -7.31 -4.52
N ALA A 401 -32.56 -6.43 -4.09
CA ALA A 401 -31.72 -5.67 -5.01
C ALA A 401 -30.71 -6.56 -5.77
N VAL A 402 -30.26 -7.65 -5.14
CA VAL A 402 -29.35 -8.62 -5.75
C VAL A 402 -30.09 -9.53 -6.74
N TYR A 403 -31.33 -9.94 -6.43
CA TYR A 403 -32.20 -10.63 -7.41
C TYR A 403 -32.54 -9.75 -8.61
N GLU A 404 -32.90 -8.48 -8.38
CA GLU A 404 -33.18 -7.52 -9.45
C GLU A 404 -31.94 -7.25 -10.33
N ALA A 405 -30.74 -7.44 -9.81
CA ALA A 405 -29.48 -7.34 -10.56
C ALA A 405 -29.19 -8.57 -11.43
N GLY A 406 -29.93 -9.68 -11.26
CA GLY A 406 -29.83 -10.87 -12.09
C GLY A 406 -29.30 -12.12 -11.40
N ALA A 407 -29.22 -12.17 -10.07
CA ALA A 407 -28.93 -13.42 -9.36
C ALA A 407 -30.10 -14.40 -9.48
N ASP A 408 -29.80 -15.69 -9.60
CA ASP A 408 -30.80 -16.78 -9.58
C ASP A 408 -31.06 -17.26 -8.16
N TYR A 409 -30.05 -17.15 -7.28
CA TYR A 409 -30.18 -17.48 -5.88
C TYR A 409 -29.37 -16.53 -5.02
N VAL A 410 -29.93 -16.08 -3.90
CA VAL A 410 -29.25 -15.22 -2.93
C VAL A 410 -29.26 -15.90 -1.56
N TYR A 411 -28.07 -16.13 -1.00
CA TYR A 411 -27.94 -16.78 0.30
C TYR A 411 -27.45 -15.79 1.38
N LEU A 412 -27.88 -16.03 2.61
CA LEU A 412 -27.42 -15.34 3.81
C LEU A 412 -26.80 -16.37 4.76
N ASN A 413 -25.52 -16.29 4.98
CA ASN A 413 -24.79 -17.25 5.82
C ASN A 413 -25.43 -17.47 7.20
N ARG A 414 -25.95 -16.41 7.81
CA ARG A 414 -26.57 -16.47 9.13
C ARG A 414 -27.88 -17.26 9.13
N PHE A 415 -28.65 -17.17 8.07
CA PHE A 415 -29.93 -17.92 7.95
C PHE A 415 -29.68 -19.37 7.63
N GLU A 416 -28.74 -19.66 6.72
CA GLU A 416 -28.38 -21.04 6.38
C GLU A 416 -27.82 -21.78 7.60
N ALA A 417 -26.92 -21.13 8.37
CA ALA A 417 -26.41 -21.69 9.62
C ALA A 417 -27.53 -21.92 10.66
N ALA A 418 -28.47 -20.99 10.81
CA ALA A 418 -29.60 -21.15 11.73
C ALA A 418 -30.52 -22.28 11.32
N TRP A 419 -30.75 -22.47 10.02
CA TRP A 419 -31.60 -23.58 9.52
C TRP A 419 -30.94 -24.95 9.70
N THR A 420 -29.62 -25.02 9.54
CA THR A 420 -28.88 -26.29 9.76
C THR A 420 -28.86 -26.68 11.26
N LEU A 421 -29.12 -25.76 12.18
CA LEU A 421 -29.19 -26.02 13.62
C LEU A 421 -30.61 -26.44 14.10
N GLN A 422 -31.64 -26.35 13.28
CA GLN A 422 -32.99 -26.80 13.57
C GLN A 422 -33.17 -28.28 13.23
#